data_d0cc632bbb1eec5f940180c108a7dbb8
#
_entry.id   d0cc632bbb1eec5f940180c108a7dbb8
#
_cell.length_a   1.000
_cell.length_b   1.000
_cell.length_c   1.000
_cell.angle_alpha   90.00
_cell.angle_beta   90.00
_cell.angle_gamma   90.00
#
_symmetry.space_group_name_H-M   'P 1'
#
loop_
_entity.id
_entity.type
_entity.pdbx_description
1 polymer ?
#
loop_
_entity_poly.entity_id
_entity_poly.type
_entity_poly.pdbx_seq_one_letter_code
_entity_poly.pdbx_strand_id
1 'polypeptide(L)' 'MAMNETFGVRLRKIRKQKKMPQWKLAKKIGISQQQLCLYEADKHVPSLTIFEWICGALGVSATELLGY' A
#
# COMPACT_ATOMS: atom_id res chain seq x y z
N MET A 1 17.66 7.12 -10.50
CA MET A 1 16.26 7.25 -10.85
C MET A 1 15.42 6.33 -10.02
N ALA A 2 14.25 6.78 -9.69
CA ALA A 2 13.36 6.01 -8.83
C ALA A 2 12.52 4.99 -9.59
N MET A 3 12.88 4.74 -10.82
CA MET A 3 12.12 3.84 -11.69
C MET A 3 12.02 2.42 -11.17
N ASN A 4 12.88 2.06 -10.23
CA ASN A 4 12.91 0.71 -9.70
C ASN A 4 12.17 0.57 -8.38
N GLU A 5 11.39 1.57 -8.01
CA GLU A 5 10.56 1.45 -6.83
C GLU A 5 9.49 0.40 -7.06
N THR A 6 9.42 -0.57 -6.16
CA THR A 6 8.43 -1.61 -6.23
C THR A 6 7.10 -1.11 -5.67
N PHE A 7 6.04 -1.89 -5.89
CA PHE A 7 4.74 -1.60 -5.30
C PHE A 7 4.86 -1.45 -3.78
N GLY A 8 5.55 -2.37 -3.12
CA GLY A 8 5.67 -2.33 -1.66
C GLY A 8 6.36 -1.08 -1.16
N VAL A 9 7.43 -0.68 -1.83
CA VAL A 9 8.15 0.54 -1.47
C VAL A 9 7.26 1.76 -1.65
N ARG A 10 6.54 1.84 -2.77
CA ARG A 10 5.65 2.96 -3.03
C ARG A 10 4.50 3.00 -2.03
N LEU A 11 3.91 1.84 -1.73
CA LEU A 11 2.85 1.75 -0.74
C LEU A 11 3.30 2.31 0.61
N ARG A 12 4.49 1.90 1.05
CA ARG A 12 5.04 2.37 2.31
C ARG A 12 5.28 3.87 2.29
N LYS A 13 5.85 4.40 1.21
CA LYS A 13 6.11 5.83 1.08
C LYS A 13 4.83 6.64 1.17
N ILE A 14 3.82 6.24 0.41
CA ILE A 14 2.55 6.95 0.38
C ILE A 14 1.87 6.88 1.74
N ARG A 15 1.89 5.70 2.37
CA ARG A 15 1.33 5.53 3.70
C ARG A 15 1.98 6.49 4.70
N LYS A 16 3.31 6.58 4.65
CA LYS A 16 4.04 7.49 5.56
C LYS A 16 3.77 8.96 5.25
N GLN A 17 3.63 9.31 3.97
CA GLN A 17 3.26 10.66 3.59
C GLN A 17 1.90 11.05 4.16
N LYS A 18 0.98 10.09 4.24
CA LYS A 18 -0.34 10.31 4.82
C LYS A 18 -0.32 10.22 6.34
N LYS A 19 0.85 10.00 6.94
CA LYS A 19 1.04 9.91 8.38
C LYS A 19 0.16 8.85 9.02
N MET A 20 0.04 7.72 8.33
CA MET A 20 -0.81 6.62 8.76
C MET A 20 0.05 5.44 9.18
N PRO A 21 -0.01 5.02 10.45
CA PRO A 21 0.74 3.83 10.87
C PRO A 21 0.20 2.58 10.21
N GLN A 22 1.04 1.55 10.12
CA GLN A 22 0.68 0.29 9.47
C GLN A 22 -0.61 -0.31 10.02
N TRP A 23 -0.74 -0.36 11.35
CA TRP A 23 -1.92 -0.96 11.96
C TRP A 23 -3.20 -0.24 11.56
N LYS A 24 -3.12 1.08 11.41
CA LYS A 24 -4.29 1.88 11.09
C LYS A 24 -4.75 1.63 9.65
N LEU A 25 -3.80 1.59 8.73
CA LEU A 25 -4.14 1.29 7.35
C LEU A 25 -4.69 -0.13 7.21
N ALA A 26 -4.06 -1.09 7.87
CA ALA A 26 -4.52 -2.47 7.84
C ALA A 26 -5.95 -2.58 8.36
N LYS A 27 -6.24 -1.92 9.47
CA LYS A 27 -7.58 -1.92 10.04
C LYS A 27 -8.59 -1.29 9.08
N LYS A 28 -8.20 -0.21 8.44
CA LYS A 28 -9.09 0.51 7.53
C LYS A 28 -9.43 -0.34 6.30
N ILE A 29 -8.50 -1.16 5.84
CA ILE A 29 -8.71 -2.04 4.71
C ILE A 29 -9.44 -3.32 5.12
N GLY A 30 -9.26 -3.75 6.37
CA GLY A 30 -9.83 -5.00 6.86
C GLY A 30 -8.91 -6.18 6.73
N ILE A 31 -7.60 -5.96 6.74
CA ILE A 31 -6.60 -7.03 6.71
C ILE A 31 -5.75 -6.95 7.97
N SER A 32 -4.96 -7.99 8.22
CA SER A 32 -4.06 -7.98 9.37
C SER A 32 -2.87 -7.05 9.10
N GLN A 33 -2.27 -6.54 10.17
CA GLN A 33 -1.07 -5.73 10.02
C GLN A 33 0.07 -6.55 9.42
N GLN A 34 0.14 -7.84 9.78
CA GLN A 34 1.15 -8.73 9.23
C GLN A 34 1.00 -8.84 7.71
N GLN A 35 -0.22 -8.95 7.23
CA GLN A 35 -0.48 -9.03 5.80
C GLN A 35 -0.03 -7.76 5.08
N LEU A 36 -0.33 -6.60 5.67
CA LEU A 36 0.12 -5.33 5.11
C LEU A 36 1.64 -5.24 5.09
N CYS A 37 2.28 -5.72 6.16
CA CYS A 37 3.74 -5.75 6.23
C CYS A 37 4.32 -6.57 5.07
N LEU A 38 3.70 -7.70 4.76
CA LEU A 38 4.15 -8.55 3.65
C LEU A 38 4.00 -7.85 2.29
N TYR A 39 2.93 -7.09 2.12
CA TYR A 39 2.76 -6.29 0.90
C TYR A 39 3.86 -5.23 0.79
N GLU A 40 4.15 -4.53 1.88
CA GLU A 40 5.18 -3.48 1.87
C GLU A 40 6.58 -4.05 1.67
N ALA A 41 6.80 -5.29 2.05
CA ALA A 41 8.07 -5.98 1.86
C ALA A 41 8.18 -6.69 0.51
N ASP A 42 7.16 -6.57 -0.33
CA ASP A 42 7.10 -7.23 -1.63
C ASP A 42 7.16 -8.75 -1.53
N LYS A 43 6.70 -9.30 -0.41
CA LYS A 43 6.62 -10.74 -0.21
C LYS A 43 5.31 -11.31 -0.73
N HIS A 44 4.27 -10.51 -0.76
CA HIS A 44 2.97 -10.89 -1.31
C HIS A 44 2.45 -9.78 -2.20
N VAL A 45 1.62 -10.15 -3.16
CA VAL A 45 0.98 -9.19 -4.07
C VAL A 45 -0.51 -9.18 -3.72
N PRO A 46 -1.11 -8.01 -3.49
CA PRO A 46 -2.52 -7.96 -3.18
C PRO A 46 -3.37 -8.33 -4.38
N SER A 47 -4.56 -8.89 -4.12
CA SER A 47 -5.56 -9.08 -5.16
C SER A 47 -6.03 -7.72 -5.67
N LEU A 48 -6.69 -7.70 -6.81
CA LEU A 48 -7.23 -6.46 -7.35
C LEU A 48 -8.19 -5.81 -6.35
N THR A 49 -9.02 -6.60 -5.69
CA THR A 49 -9.96 -6.07 -4.70
C THR A 49 -9.22 -5.38 -3.55
N ILE A 50 -8.22 -6.05 -3.00
CA ILE A 50 -7.42 -5.48 -1.90
C ILE A 50 -6.68 -4.24 -2.39
N PHE A 51 -6.16 -4.29 -3.61
CA PHE A 51 -5.47 -3.14 -4.20
C PHE A 51 -6.39 -1.92 -4.26
N GLU A 52 -7.63 -2.12 -4.71
CA GLU A 52 -8.59 -1.03 -4.77
C GLU A 52 -8.92 -0.48 -3.40
N TRP A 53 -9.03 -1.36 -2.39
CA TRP A 53 -9.27 -0.91 -1.02
C TRP A 53 -8.10 -0.10 -0.48
N ILE A 54 -6.87 -0.50 -0.81
CA ILE A 54 -5.68 0.27 -0.43
C ILE A 54 -5.74 1.67 -1.03
N CYS A 55 -6.04 1.76 -2.31
CA CYS A 55 -6.17 3.06 -2.98
C CYS A 55 -7.22 3.93 -2.30
N GLY A 56 -8.38 3.35 -2.03
CA GLY A 56 -9.46 4.09 -1.38
C GLY A 56 -9.10 4.55 0.02
N ALA A 57 -8.43 3.68 0.78
CA ALA A 57 -8.04 4.00 2.15
C ALA A 57 -7.00 5.11 2.21
N LEU A 58 -6.10 5.15 1.22
CA LEU A 58 -5.05 6.17 1.16
C LEU A 58 -5.48 7.42 0.40
N GLY A 59 -6.61 7.35 -0.30
CA GLY A 59 -7.09 8.50 -1.08
C GLY A 59 -6.24 8.78 -2.30
N VAL A 60 -5.69 7.74 -2.92
CA VAL A 60 -4.85 7.88 -4.12
C VAL A 60 -5.43 7.05 -5.26
N SER A 61 -5.01 7.39 -6.47
CA SER A 61 -5.39 6.62 -7.64
C SER A 61 -4.48 5.40 -7.80
N ALA A 62 -4.90 4.46 -8.64
CA ALA A 62 -4.06 3.31 -8.96
C ALA A 62 -2.75 3.76 -9.59
N THR A 63 -2.79 4.77 -10.44
CA THR A 63 -1.60 5.31 -11.09
C THR A 63 -0.61 5.86 -10.05
N GLU A 64 -1.11 6.59 -9.06
CA GLU A 64 -0.26 7.13 -8.01
C GLU A 64 0.40 6.01 -7.21
N LEU A 65 -0.37 4.97 -6.89
CA LEU A 65 0.17 3.88 -6.08
C LEU A 65 1.16 3.03 -6.87
N LEU A 66 0.88 2.77 -8.14
CA LEU A 66 1.77 1.97 -8.98
C LEU A 66 2.97 2.76 -9.50
N GLY A 67 2.85 4.07 -9.59
CA GLY A 67 3.95 4.91 -10.06
C GLY A 67 4.00 5.10 -11.57
N TYR A 68 2.95 4.70 -12.28
CA TYR A 68 2.90 4.92 -13.73
C TYR A 68 1.47 4.94 -14.25
#